data_516b574c9fe7f1f1f200315c7ba9961d
#
_entry.id   516b574c9fe7f1f1f200315c7ba9961d
#
_cell.length_a   1.000
_cell.length_b   1.000
_cell.length_c   1.000
_cell.angle_alpha   90.00
_cell.angle_beta   90.00
_cell.angle_gamma   90.00
#
_symmetry.space_group_name_H-M   'P 1'
#
loop_
_entity.id
_entity.type
_entity.pdbx_description
1 polymer ?
#
loop_
_entity_poly.entity_id
_entity_poly.type
_entity_poly.pdbx_seq_one_letter_code
_entity_poly.pdbx_strand_id
1 'polypeptide(L)'
;MSSELIRLREVMNKLRSPGGCPWDAEQDHASLLKYLLEESYEFIESVENNDRQSMQEELGDLLLQVYFHSRMAEEDAKQPFDIEDVAKSVTDKLIRRHPHVFGGQPVGTSEDVLENWEKQKAAEKGRTSAIDGVPLAQPALSLATKVIYRLNKLNYDLPISKPISLASEIDQDQFGQILLGLITQAVE
;
A
#
# COMPACT_ATOMS: atom_id res chain seq x y z
N MET A 1 23.45 3.41 -23.19
CA MET A 1 22.07 3.89 -23.15
C MET A 1 21.70 4.06 -21.69
N SER A 2 21.19 5.22 -21.29
CA SER A 2 20.67 5.40 -19.93
C SER A 2 19.40 4.54 -19.76
N SER A 3 19.16 4.03 -18.55
CA SER A 3 17.89 3.38 -18.20
C SER A 3 16.75 4.38 -18.27
N GLU A 4 15.55 3.96 -18.71
CA GLU A 4 14.36 4.82 -18.70
C GLU A 4 14.00 5.29 -17.27
N LEU A 5 14.38 4.54 -16.25
CA LEU A 5 14.23 4.96 -14.86
C LEU A 5 15.14 6.16 -14.51
N ILE A 6 16.36 6.19 -15.04
CA ILE A 6 17.26 7.36 -14.90
C ILE A 6 16.66 8.57 -15.65
N ARG A 7 16.16 8.34 -16.85
CA ARG A 7 15.50 9.40 -17.63
C ARG A 7 14.26 9.96 -16.92
N LEU A 8 13.46 9.12 -16.28
CA LEU A 8 12.32 9.57 -15.48
C LEU A 8 12.78 10.46 -14.31
N ARG A 9 13.84 10.09 -13.60
CA ARG A 9 14.45 10.92 -12.56
C ARG A 9 14.88 12.29 -13.11
N GLU A 10 15.53 12.32 -14.26
CA GLU A 10 15.95 13.56 -14.91
C GLU A 10 14.76 14.46 -15.29
N VAL A 11 13.67 13.85 -15.80
CA VAL A 11 12.43 14.56 -16.11
C VAL A 11 11.83 15.17 -14.86
N MET A 12 11.68 14.41 -13.77
CA MET A 12 11.16 14.92 -12.50
C MET A 12 12.01 16.06 -11.94
N ASN A 13 13.33 15.92 -11.99
CA ASN A 13 14.25 16.99 -11.60
C ASN A 13 14.01 18.26 -12.39
N LYS A 14 13.83 18.14 -13.71
CA LYS A 14 13.58 19.29 -14.58
C LYS A 14 12.23 19.95 -14.29
N LEU A 15 11.19 19.16 -14.07
CA LEU A 15 9.85 19.67 -13.77
C LEU A 15 9.80 20.49 -12.49
N ARG A 16 10.49 20.05 -11.43
CA ARG A 16 10.51 20.74 -10.14
C ARG A 16 11.64 21.78 -9.99
N SER A 17 12.54 21.90 -10.95
CA SER A 17 13.63 22.88 -10.89
C SER A 17 13.17 24.29 -11.31
N PRO A 18 13.88 25.36 -10.94
CA PRO A 18 13.60 26.70 -11.43
C PRO A 18 13.50 26.77 -12.96
N GLY A 19 12.39 27.29 -13.47
CA GLY A 19 12.08 27.30 -14.89
C GLY A 19 11.43 26.00 -15.41
N GLY A 20 11.10 25.07 -14.54
CA GLY A 20 10.29 23.86 -14.82
C GLY A 20 8.80 24.16 -14.83
N CYS A 21 7.98 23.21 -14.40
CA CYS A 21 6.53 23.33 -14.35
C CYS A 21 6.09 24.03 -13.06
N PRO A 22 5.34 25.15 -13.13
CA PRO A 22 4.87 25.85 -11.92
C PRO A 22 3.97 24.97 -11.06
N TRP A 23 3.10 24.15 -11.67
CA TRP A 23 2.20 23.27 -10.95
C TRP A 23 2.97 22.20 -10.15
N ASP A 24 3.97 21.54 -10.80
CA ASP A 24 4.80 20.55 -10.11
C ASP A 24 5.60 21.17 -8.96
N ALA A 25 6.08 22.40 -9.12
CA ALA A 25 6.84 23.11 -8.10
C ALA A 25 6.01 23.46 -6.86
N GLU A 26 4.70 23.69 -7.02
CA GLU A 26 3.77 24.01 -5.94
C GLU A 26 3.30 22.77 -5.14
N GLN A 27 3.49 21.56 -5.68
CA GLN A 27 3.03 20.36 -4.99
C GLN A 27 3.84 20.06 -3.73
N ASP A 28 3.13 19.55 -2.71
CA ASP A 28 3.70 18.96 -1.52
C ASP A 28 3.21 17.50 -1.34
N HIS A 29 3.74 16.81 -0.32
CA HIS A 29 3.36 15.43 -0.05
C HIS A 29 1.86 15.24 0.19
N ALA A 30 1.19 16.22 0.81
CA ALA A 30 -0.22 16.13 1.14
C ALA A 30 -1.11 16.37 -0.09
N SER A 31 -0.74 17.31 -0.96
CA SER A 31 -1.50 17.65 -2.16
C SER A 31 -1.57 16.50 -3.18
N LEU A 32 -0.56 15.62 -3.19
CA LEU A 32 -0.49 14.48 -4.09
C LEU A 32 -1.19 13.21 -3.58
N LEU A 33 -1.60 13.14 -2.31
CA LEU A 33 -2.23 11.91 -1.77
C LEU A 33 -3.51 11.52 -2.51
N LYS A 34 -4.27 12.49 -2.99
CA LYS A 34 -5.50 12.22 -3.77
C LYS A 34 -5.18 11.50 -5.08
N TYR A 35 -4.13 11.93 -5.78
CA TYR A 35 -3.70 11.31 -7.04
C TYR A 35 -3.14 9.91 -6.79
N LEU A 36 -2.28 9.72 -5.78
CA LEU A 36 -1.79 8.39 -5.41
C LEU A 36 -2.93 7.40 -5.16
N LEU A 37 -4.03 7.86 -4.55
CA LEU A 37 -5.20 7.03 -4.30
C LEU A 37 -5.97 6.75 -5.59
N GLU A 38 -6.14 7.75 -6.45
CA GLU A 38 -6.77 7.66 -7.77
C GLU A 38 -6.06 6.64 -8.63
N GLU A 39 -4.76 6.79 -8.89
CA GLU A 39 -3.94 5.85 -9.68
C GLU A 39 -3.96 4.42 -9.09
N SER A 40 -4.05 4.31 -7.76
CA SER A 40 -4.18 3.00 -7.12
C SER A 40 -5.50 2.31 -7.48
N TYR A 41 -6.60 3.04 -7.57
CA TYR A 41 -7.90 2.49 -7.99
C TYR A 41 -7.96 2.21 -9.48
N GLU A 42 -7.38 3.05 -10.32
CA GLU A 42 -7.30 2.85 -11.76
C GLU A 42 -6.46 1.61 -12.09
N PHE A 43 -5.35 1.40 -11.38
CA PHE A 43 -4.58 0.16 -11.47
C PHE A 43 -5.41 -1.07 -11.05
N ILE A 44 -6.20 -0.99 -9.96
CA ILE A 44 -7.07 -2.10 -9.53
C ILE A 44 -8.10 -2.40 -10.63
N GLU A 45 -8.76 -1.38 -11.18
CA GLU A 45 -9.75 -1.55 -12.25
C GLU A 45 -9.13 -2.20 -13.49
N SER A 46 -7.93 -1.78 -13.90
CA SER A 46 -7.22 -2.34 -15.04
C SER A 46 -6.90 -3.84 -14.85
N VAL A 47 -6.57 -4.24 -13.61
CA VAL A 47 -6.36 -5.65 -13.24
C VAL A 47 -7.67 -6.44 -13.29
N GLU A 48 -8.76 -5.90 -12.72
CA GLU A 48 -10.07 -6.56 -12.70
C GLU A 48 -10.63 -6.76 -14.13
N ASN A 49 -10.38 -5.79 -15.02
CA ASN A 49 -10.76 -5.86 -16.43
C ASN A 49 -9.81 -6.70 -17.30
N ASN A 50 -8.68 -7.18 -16.74
CA ASN A 50 -7.61 -7.86 -17.48
C ASN A 50 -7.03 -7.00 -18.63
N ASP A 51 -7.07 -5.69 -18.51
CA ASP A 51 -6.53 -4.75 -19.50
C ASP A 51 -5.03 -4.49 -19.27
N ARG A 52 -4.21 -5.21 -20.03
CA ARG A 52 -2.75 -5.13 -19.89
C ARG A 52 -2.17 -3.79 -20.33
N GLN A 53 -2.83 -3.08 -21.22
CA GLN A 53 -2.36 -1.77 -21.67
C GLN A 53 -2.59 -0.73 -20.58
N SER A 54 -3.80 -0.66 -20.03
CA SER A 54 -4.10 0.20 -18.88
C SER A 54 -3.26 -0.19 -17.67
N MET A 55 -3.06 -1.48 -17.38
CA MET A 55 -2.15 -1.91 -16.30
C MET A 55 -0.73 -1.34 -16.44
N GLN A 56 -0.20 -1.24 -17.65
CA GLN A 56 1.11 -0.65 -17.88
C GLN A 56 1.11 0.86 -17.66
N GLU A 57 0.05 1.54 -18.08
CA GLU A 57 -0.16 2.98 -17.91
C GLU A 57 -0.24 3.32 -16.42
N GLU A 58 -1.16 2.70 -15.68
CA GLU A 58 -1.38 2.97 -14.25
C GLU A 58 -0.17 2.59 -13.37
N LEU A 59 0.58 1.56 -13.74
CA LEU A 59 1.87 1.29 -13.09
C LEU A 59 2.89 2.39 -13.35
N GLY A 60 2.83 3.04 -14.50
CA GLY A 60 3.63 4.22 -14.81
C GLY A 60 3.27 5.40 -13.91
N ASP A 61 1.97 5.64 -13.69
CA ASP A 61 1.48 6.74 -12.86
C ASP A 61 1.73 6.48 -11.36
N LEU A 62 1.58 5.25 -10.89
CA LEU A 62 2.05 4.86 -9.56
C LEU A 62 3.57 5.05 -9.39
N LEU A 63 4.36 4.72 -10.39
CA LEU A 63 5.81 4.95 -10.39
C LEU A 63 6.12 6.44 -10.38
N LEU A 64 5.37 7.26 -11.14
CA LEU A 64 5.47 8.72 -11.11
C LEU A 64 5.25 9.25 -9.69
N GLN A 65 4.24 8.77 -8.95
CA GLN A 65 4.01 9.17 -7.56
C GLN A 65 5.24 8.88 -6.68
N VAL A 66 5.86 7.71 -6.83
CA VAL A 66 7.07 7.35 -6.08
C VAL A 66 8.22 8.31 -6.39
N TYR A 67 8.46 8.60 -7.65
CA TYR A 67 9.51 9.52 -8.08
C TYR A 67 9.24 10.96 -7.63
N PHE A 68 7.99 11.41 -7.71
CA PHE A 68 7.60 12.75 -7.30
C PHE A 68 7.82 12.96 -5.80
N HIS A 69 7.32 12.03 -4.99
CA HIS A 69 7.51 12.06 -3.54
C HIS A 69 9.00 11.99 -3.14
N SER A 70 9.78 11.18 -3.84
CA SER A 70 11.23 11.08 -3.60
C SER A 70 11.93 12.39 -3.96
N ARG A 71 11.55 13.01 -5.09
CA ARG A 71 12.13 14.29 -5.52
C ARG A 71 11.78 15.43 -4.55
N MET A 72 10.57 15.45 -3.98
CA MET A 72 10.22 16.41 -2.93
C MET A 72 11.02 16.16 -1.64
N ALA A 73 11.24 14.90 -1.29
CA ALA A 73 12.00 14.54 -0.10
C ALA A 73 13.48 14.97 -0.18
N GLU A 74 14.07 15.03 -1.38
CA GLU A 74 15.42 15.62 -1.58
C GLU A 74 15.50 17.09 -1.15
N GLU A 75 14.37 17.81 -1.11
CA GLU A 75 14.29 19.23 -0.75
C GLU A 75 14.20 19.45 0.78
N ASP A 76 14.01 18.38 1.57
CA ASP A 76 13.95 18.50 3.04
C ASP A 76 15.35 18.76 3.62
N ALA A 77 15.50 19.90 4.31
CA ALA A 77 16.79 20.30 4.85
C ALA A 77 17.27 19.48 6.06
N LYS A 78 16.37 18.68 6.68
CA LYS A 78 16.68 17.94 7.92
C LYS A 78 16.91 16.46 7.68
N GLN A 79 16.06 15.85 6.85
CA GLN A 79 16.07 14.42 6.60
C GLN A 79 15.83 14.13 5.10
N PRO A 80 16.70 14.60 4.21
CA PRO A 80 16.56 14.36 2.79
C PRO A 80 16.73 12.86 2.50
N PHE A 81 15.98 12.37 1.52
CA PHE A 81 16.21 11.07 0.87
C PHE A 81 15.82 11.16 -0.59
N ASP A 82 16.39 10.31 -1.42
CA ASP A 82 16.12 10.25 -2.85
C ASP A 82 15.52 8.92 -3.27
N ILE A 83 15.29 8.76 -4.58
CA ILE A 83 14.73 7.53 -5.15
C ILE A 83 15.64 6.31 -4.96
N GLU A 84 16.96 6.50 -4.90
CA GLU A 84 17.92 5.42 -4.65
C GLU A 84 17.82 4.94 -3.20
N ASP A 85 17.60 5.85 -2.24
CA ASP A 85 17.36 5.49 -0.84
C ASP A 85 16.06 4.69 -0.69
N VAL A 86 14.99 5.09 -1.40
CA VAL A 86 13.72 4.35 -1.44
C VAL A 86 13.95 2.95 -2.01
N ALA A 87 14.62 2.84 -3.16
CA ALA A 87 14.93 1.57 -3.81
C ALA A 87 15.81 0.69 -2.91
N LYS A 88 16.85 1.26 -2.31
CA LYS A 88 17.73 0.57 -1.36
C LYS A 88 16.95 0.03 -0.17
N SER A 89 16.11 0.86 0.44
CA SER A 89 15.32 0.49 1.62
C SER A 89 14.40 -0.71 1.34
N VAL A 90 13.69 -0.71 0.20
CA VAL A 90 12.82 -1.82 -0.16
C VAL A 90 13.62 -3.07 -0.54
N THR A 91 14.74 -2.93 -1.24
CA THR A 91 15.62 -4.03 -1.62
C THR A 91 16.18 -4.74 -0.39
N ASP A 92 16.78 -3.99 0.54
CA ASP A 92 17.34 -4.55 1.78
C ASP A 92 16.26 -5.25 2.61
N LYS A 93 15.07 -4.67 2.66
CA LYS A 93 13.90 -5.29 3.31
C LYS A 93 13.50 -6.61 2.64
N LEU A 94 13.44 -6.66 1.32
CA LEU A 94 13.08 -7.88 0.58
C LEU A 94 14.12 -8.98 0.77
N ILE A 95 15.40 -8.66 0.65
CA ILE A 95 16.51 -9.62 0.87
C ILE A 95 16.43 -10.19 2.29
N ARG A 96 16.28 -9.33 3.29
CA ARG A 96 16.21 -9.75 4.68
C ARG A 96 15.00 -10.64 4.98
N ARG A 97 13.85 -10.36 4.36
CA ARG A 97 12.60 -11.11 4.59
C ARG A 97 12.44 -12.37 3.74
N HIS A 98 13.39 -12.65 2.84
CA HIS A 98 13.41 -13.87 2.03
C HIS A 98 14.71 -14.66 2.26
N PRO A 99 15.04 -15.05 3.50
CA PRO A 99 16.27 -15.79 3.78
C PRO A 99 16.33 -17.16 3.09
N HIS A 100 15.18 -17.70 2.69
CA HIS A 100 15.09 -18.92 1.88
C HIS A 100 15.54 -18.72 0.42
N VAL A 101 15.54 -17.49 -0.08
CA VAL A 101 16.04 -17.15 -1.43
C VAL A 101 17.48 -16.64 -1.37
N PHE A 102 17.76 -15.75 -0.43
CA PHE A 102 19.02 -15.01 -0.38
C PHE A 102 19.98 -15.51 0.72
N GLY A 103 19.50 -16.31 1.70
CA GLY A 103 20.28 -16.75 2.86
C GLY A 103 20.45 -18.27 3.00
N GLY A 104 20.00 -19.05 2.01
CA GLY A 104 20.17 -20.52 2.01
C GLY A 104 19.35 -21.27 3.07
N GLN A 105 18.38 -20.65 3.71
CA GLN A 105 17.48 -21.32 4.64
C GLN A 105 16.44 -22.14 3.85
N PRO A 106 16.15 -23.39 4.27
CA PRO A 106 15.08 -24.15 3.63
C PRO A 106 13.72 -23.52 3.91
N VAL A 107 12.85 -23.57 2.93
CA VAL A 107 11.43 -23.20 3.07
C VAL A 107 10.57 -24.35 2.56
N GLY A 108 9.46 -24.61 3.23
CA GLY A 108 8.52 -25.68 2.85
C GLY A 108 7.45 -25.15 1.89
N THR A 109 6.47 -24.47 2.42
CA THR A 109 5.26 -24.03 1.71
C THR A 109 5.15 -22.51 1.61
N SER A 110 4.20 -22.03 0.81
CA SER A 110 3.86 -20.59 0.74
C SER A 110 3.35 -20.06 2.08
N GLU A 111 2.67 -20.90 2.85
CA GLU A 111 2.18 -20.60 4.19
C GLU A 111 3.33 -20.38 5.16
N ASP A 112 4.37 -21.22 5.11
CA ASP A 112 5.58 -21.07 5.93
C ASP A 112 6.31 -19.76 5.63
N VAL A 113 6.38 -19.38 4.34
CA VAL A 113 6.94 -18.09 3.91
C VAL A 113 6.16 -16.92 4.50
N LEU A 114 4.82 -16.95 4.40
CA LEU A 114 3.95 -15.89 4.89
C LEU A 114 4.05 -15.76 6.43
N GLU A 115 4.10 -16.89 7.15
CA GLU A 115 4.25 -16.88 8.59
C GLU A 115 5.60 -16.28 9.03
N ASN A 116 6.70 -16.70 8.38
CA ASN A 116 8.03 -16.17 8.64
C ASN A 116 8.11 -14.68 8.34
N TRP A 117 7.50 -14.22 7.23
CA TRP A 117 7.41 -12.82 6.87
C TRP A 117 6.73 -11.97 7.96
N GLU A 118 5.58 -12.41 8.47
CA GLU A 118 4.86 -11.67 9.52
C GLU A 118 5.62 -11.68 10.86
N LYS A 119 6.31 -12.79 11.22
CA LYS A 119 7.17 -12.86 12.39
C LYS A 119 8.34 -11.86 12.30
N GLN A 120 9.03 -11.82 11.17
CA GLN A 120 10.13 -10.87 10.95
C GLN A 120 9.64 -9.43 10.97
N LYS A 121 8.51 -9.14 10.31
CA LYS A 121 7.90 -7.83 10.30
C LYS A 121 7.44 -7.36 11.69
N ALA A 122 6.97 -8.26 12.54
CA ALA A 122 6.60 -7.95 13.92
C ALA A 122 7.85 -7.60 14.76
N ALA A 123 8.90 -8.41 14.62
CA ALA A 123 10.17 -8.20 15.34
C ALA A 123 10.83 -6.88 14.92
N GLU A 124 10.92 -6.58 13.62
CA GLU A 124 11.51 -5.34 13.10
C GLU A 124 10.81 -4.07 13.59
N LYS A 125 9.50 -4.15 13.79
CA LYS A 125 8.67 -3.00 14.19
C LYS A 125 8.47 -2.91 15.71
N GLY A 126 9.02 -3.85 16.49
CA GLY A 126 8.84 -3.90 17.95
C GLY A 126 7.36 -3.95 18.35
N ARG A 127 6.52 -4.66 17.58
CA ARG A 127 5.07 -4.68 17.80
C ARG A 127 4.75 -5.39 19.10
N THR A 128 3.97 -4.73 19.94
CA THR A 128 3.46 -5.26 21.21
C THR A 128 1.95 -5.51 21.17
N SER A 129 1.27 -4.97 20.16
CA SER A 129 -0.17 -5.12 19.96
C SER A 129 -0.51 -5.55 18.53
N ALA A 130 -1.65 -6.21 18.36
CA ALA A 130 -2.20 -6.59 17.05
C ALA A 130 -2.43 -5.38 16.14
N ILE A 131 -2.74 -4.22 16.69
CA ILE A 131 -3.03 -2.99 15.94
C ILE A 131 -1.78 -2.16 15.65
N ASP A 132 -0.63 -2.47 16.25
CA ASP A 132 0.59 -1.71 16.03
C ASP A 132 1.00 -1.67 14.55
N GLY A 133 1.19 -0.45 14.03
CA GLY A 133 1.56 -0.21 12.65
C GLY A 133 0.47 -0.58 11.63
N VAL A 134 -0.79 -0.60 12.06
CA VAL A 134 -1.95 -0.56 11.15
C VAL A 134 -2.26 0.91 10.88
N PRO A 135 -2.18 1.39 9.62
CA PRO A 135 -2.54 2.76 9.31
C PRO A 135 -4.04 2.98 9.57
N LEU A 136 -4.37 3.95 10.44
CA LEU A 136 -5.76 4.24 10.80
C LEU A 136 -6.51 5.05 9.72
N ALA A 137 -5.79 5.62 8.76
CA ALA A 137 -6.37 6.36 7.64
C ALA A 137 -6.96 5.48 6.53
N GLN A 138 -6.91 4.15 6.68
CA GLN A 138 -7.52 3.23 5.71
C GLN A 138 -9.06 3.35 5.74
N PRO A 139 -9.75 3.05 4.61
CA PRO A 139 -11.19 2.88 4.60
C PRO A 139 -11.64 1.90 5.69
N ALA A 140 -12.75 2.20 6.36
CA ALA A 140 -13.18 1.49 7.57
C ALA A 140 -13.27 -0.04 7.41
N LEU A 141 -13.76 -0.52 6.26
CA LEU A 141 -13.86 -1.97 5.98
C LEU A 141 -12.47 -2.61 5.80
N SER A 142 -11.55 -1.95 5.08
CA SER A 142 -10.17 -2.42 4.93
C SER A 142 -9.44 -2.45 6.27
N LEU A 143 -9.66 -1.43 7.09
CA LEU A 143 -9.12 -1.37 8.45
C LEU A 143 -9.64 -2.51 9.31
N ALA A 144 -10.96 -2.73 9.32
CA ALA A 144 -11.61 -3.81 10.07
C ALA A 144 -11.08 -5.18 9.64
N THR A 145 -11.04 -5.45 8.33
CA THR A 145 -10.50 -6.69 7.76
C THR A 145 -9.06 -6.92 8.22
N LYS A 146 -8.22 -5.88 8.19
CA LYS A 146 -6.83 -5.96 8.60
C LYS A 146 -6.67 -6.27 10.09
N VAL A 147 -7.49 -5.63 10.93
CA VAL A 147 -7.47 -5.84 12.39
C VAL A 147 -7.96 -7.25 12.73
N ILE A 148 -9.09 -7.68 12.16
CA ILE A 148 -9.65 -9.03 12.36
C ILE A 148 -8.64 -10.09 11.94
N TYR A 149 -8.03 -9.97 10.75
CA TYR A 149 -7.00 -10.88 10.27
C TYR A 149 -5.86 -11.04 11.29
N ARG A 150 -5.38 -9.93 11.87
CA ARG A 150 -4.28 -9.97 12.85
C ARG A 150 -4.70 -10.58 14.19
N LEU A 151 -5.91 -10.29 14.65
CA LEU A 151 -6.43 -10.87 15.89
C LEU A 151 -6.63 -12.37 15.76
N ASN A 152 -7.16 -12.83 14.62
CA ASN A 152 -7.29 -14.27 14.34
C ASN A 152 -5.92 -14.98 14.33
N LYS A 153 -4.87 -14.34 13.80
CA LYS A 153 -3.49 -14.86 13.86
C LYS A 153 -2.94 -15.02 15.27
N LEU A 154 -3.42 -14.23 16.22
CA LEU A 154 -3.05 -14.29 17.63
C LEU A 154 -3.98 -15.19 18.46
N ASN A 155 -4.89 -15.93 17.81
CA ASN A 155 -5.94 -16.72 18.45
C ASN A 155 -6.74 -15.90 19.49
N TYR A 156 -6.90 -14.60 19.23
CA TYR A 156 -7.70 -13.74 20.09
C TYR A 156 -9.17 -13.94 19.76
N ASP A 157 -9.94 -14.40 20.76
CA ASP A 157 -11.38 -14.55 20.63
C ASP A 157 -12.03 -13.16 20.70
N LEU A 158 -12.41 -12.64 19.53
CA LEU A 158 -13.12 -11.38 19.44
C LEU A 158 -14.54 -11.59 20.01
N PRO A 159 -14.97 -10.80 21.00
CA PRO A 159 -16.36 -10.81 21.44
C PRO A 159 -17.24 -10.11 20.41
N ILE A 160 -17.16 -10.55 19.16
CA ILE A 160 -18.07 -10.13 18.12
C ILE A 160 -19.42 -10.73 18.49
N SER A 161 -20.41 -9.90 18.79
CA SER A 161 -21.81 -10.31 18.87
C SER A 161 -22.08 -11.18 17.64
N LYS A 162 -22.69 -12.35 17.86
CA LYS A 162 -22.95 -13.37 16.83
C LYS A 162 -23.24 -12.69 15.50
N PRO A 163 -22.60 -13.15 14.41
CA PRO A 163 -22.88 -12.57 13.10
C PRO A 163 -24.39 -12.48 12.95
N ILE A 164 -24.88 -11.32 12.51
CA ILE A 164 -26.28 -11.17 12.13
C ILE A 164 -26.55 -12.38 11.24
N SER A 165 -27.44 -13.28 11.65
CA SER A 165 -27.80 -14.43 10.85
C SER A 165 -28.53 -13.86 9.63
N LEU A 166 -27.75 -13.51 8.62
CA LEU A 166 -28.29 -13.27 7.31
C LEU A 166 -28.87 -14.60 6.85
N ALA A 167 -30.09 -14.57 6.32
CA ALA A 167 -30.71 -15.75 5.74
C ALA A 167 -29.67 -16.44 4.84
N SER A 168 -29.63 -17.74 4.85
CA SER A 168 -28.54 -18.58 4.39
C SER A 168 -28.09 -18.41 2.93
N GLU A 169 -28.74 -17.55 2.16
CA GLU A 169 -28.43 -17.27 0.75
C GLU A 169 -28.78 -15.79 0.45
N ILE A 170 -27.87 -14.88 0.77
CA ILE A 170 -27.90 -13.52 0.22
C ILE A 170 -26.88 -13.46 -0.91
N ASP A 171 -27.32 -12.94 -2.04
CA ASP A 171 -26.42 -12.64 -3.15
C ASP A 171 -25.59 -11.36 -2.86
N GLN A 172 -24.63 -11.08 -3.73
CA GLN A 172 -23.73 -9.94 -3.57
C GLN A 172 -24.48 -8.60 -3.55
N ASP A 173 -25.55 -8.46 -4.34
CA ASP A 173 -26.33 -7.23 -4.42
C ASP A 173 -27.13 -6.99 -3.13
N GLN A 174 -27.75 -8.03 -2.59
CA GLN A 174 -28.45 -7.98 -1.31
C GLN A 174 -27.51 -7.64 -0.15
N PHE A 175 -26.31 -8.23 -0.15
CA PHE A 175 -25.29 -7.88 0.85
C PHE A 175 -24.87 -6.42 0.72
N GLY A 176 -24.67 -5.92 -0.49
CA GLY A 176 -24.36 -4.52 -0.77
C GLY A 176 -25.44 -3.56 -0.26
N GLN A 177 -26.71 -3.89 -0.49
CA GLN A 177 -27.84 -3.08 -0.02
C GLN A 177 -27.95 -3.05 1.51
N ILE A 178 -27.74 -4.18 2.19
CA ILE A 178 -27.71 -4.24 3.65
C ILE A 178 -26.58 -3.37 4.21
N LEU A 179 -25.39 -3.48 3.62
CA LEU A 179 -24.22 -2.70 4.03
C LEU A 179 -24.46 -1.20 3.83
N LEU A 180 -25.02 -0.80 2.68
CA LEU A 180 -25.37 0.58 2.38
C LEU A 180 -26.42 1.12 3.40
N GLY A 181 -27.43 0.31 3.72
CA GLY A 181 -28.42 0.65 4.73
C GLY A 181 -27.80 0.89 6.11
N LEU A 182 -26.87 0.04 6.53
CA LEU A 182 -26.15 0.21 7.80
C LEU A 182 -25.28 1.47 7.81
N ILE A 183 -24.62 1.78 6.70
CA ILE A 183 -23.81 3.01 6.57
C ILE A 183 -24.70 4.24 6.63
N THR A 184 -25.85 4.23 5.93
CA THR A 184 -26.81 5.34 5.94
C THR A 184 -27.32 5.62 7.35
N GLN A 185 -27.67 4.58 8.12
CA GLN A 185 -28.11 4.73 9.51
C GLN A 185 -27.02 5.25 10.45
N ALA A 186 -25.74 4.98 10.14
CA ALA A 186 -24.62 5.45 10.96
C ALA A 186 -24.25 6.92 10.70
N VAL A 187 -24.78 7.54 9.66
CA VAL A 187 -24.54 8.94 9.26
C VAL A 187 -25.65 9.90 9.72
N GLU A 188 -26.83 9.38 10.07
CA GLU A 188 -27.94 10.13 10.69
C GLU A 188 -27.72 10.34 12.20
#